data_7722c2d7d1c5a257394f4b0bf2adb706
#
_entry.id   7722c2d7d1c5a257394f4b0bf2adb706
#
_cell.length_a   1.000
_cell.length_b   1.000
_cell.length_c   1.000
_cell.angle_alpha   90.00
_cell.angle_beta   90.00
_cell.angle_gamma   90.00
#
_symmetry.space_group_name_H-M   'P 1'
#
loop_
_entity.id
_entity.type
_entity.pdbx_description
1 polymer ?
#
loop_
_entity_poly.entity_id
_entity_poly.type
_entity_poly.pdbx_seq_one_letter_code
_entity_poly.pdbx_strand_id
1 'polypeptide(L)'
;MPAVPKYNISRLHVADGPEEGSVVADASLTAFNTLPIQLDIPELSFDLLVAGCDVDDLILVADAATSEIHVEPQSEVDAEVKGVIRELSDDLTDACPHSDSSPLDMLLKSFMHGEPAMIYVRGSSNPDTDTPKWISDILSSVTLPVPFPGRSLDGLIRNFSLTDVHFTMPDPFAEPGDPDADPKVSGNIVVTAGVPADMNFGINVTNLKASADVLYKSKPMGELTLKKWQHANSTRIEGKDGDEATLRIESRVEDVPLNITDSDVFSDVLQALLFGDETVELGIDAGVDIKVVTALGKLILKDVPAEGKIPVKRPYY
;
A
#
# COMPACT_ATOMS: atom_id res chain seq x y z
N MET A 1 24.49 19.44 -10.41
CA MET A 1 24.53 18.19 -9.63
C MET A 1 25.05 17.11 -10.55
N PRO A 2 25.97 16.24 -10.11
CA PRO A 2 26.31 15.07 -10.91
C PRO A 2 25.04 14.21 -11.07
N ALA A 3 24.79 13.76 -12.30
CA ALA A 3 23.65 12.88 -12.57
C ALA A 3 23.89 11.55 -11.88
N VAL A 4 22.90 11.08 -11.11
CA VAL A 4 22.91 9.73 -10.55
C VAL A 4 23.00 8.76 -11.73
N PRO A 5 23.95 7.79 -11.73
CA PRO A 5 24.01 6.79 -12.80
C PRO A 5 22.68 6.05 -12.88
N LYS A 6 22.31 5.64 -14.09
CA LYS A 6 21.14 4.77 -14.26
C LYS A 6 21.43 3.46 -13.55
N TYR A 7 20.57 3.09 -12.63
CA TYR A 7 20.62 1.82 -11.92
C TYR A 7 19.33 1.05 -12.11
N ASN A 8 19.39 -0.24 -11.90
CA ASN A 8 18.25 -1.14 -11.88
C ASN A 8 18.25 -1.91 -10.56
N ILE A 9 17.07 -2.09 -9.97
CA ILE A 9 16.88 -2.96 -8.82
C ILE A 9 16.52 -4.33 -9.39
N SER A 10 17.45 -5.27 -9.35
CA SER A 10 17.27 -6.61 -9.90
C SER A 10 16.55 -7.56 -8.92
N ARG A 11 16.70 -7.31 -7.61
CA ARG A 11 16.06 -8.05 -6.53
C ARG A 11 15.74 -7.11 -5.38
N LEU A 12 14.57 -7.30 -4.79
CA LEU A 12 14.20 -6.70 -3.51
C LEU A 12 13.51 -7.79 -2.70
N HIS A 13 13.97 -8.03 -1.49
CA HIS A 13 13.34 -8.96 -0.56
C HIS A 13 13.18 -8.28 0.79
N VAL A 14 11.97 -8.35 1.36
CA VAL A 14 11.64 -7.73 2.63
C VAL A 14 11.05 -8.79 3.55
N ALA A 15 11.62 -8.94 4.75
CA ALA A 15 11.21 -9.94 5.73
C ALA A 15 11.23 -9.38 7.15
N ASP A 16 10.57 -10.06 8.08
CA ASP A 16 10.68 -9.74 9.50
C ASP A 16 12.16 -9.82 9.93
N GLY A 17 12.59 -8.82 10.67
CA GLY A 17 13.97 -8.74 11.18
C GLY A 17 14.22 -9.67 12.38
N PRO A 18 15.49 -9.85 12.75
CA PRO A 18 15.87 -10.67 13.90
C PRO A 18 15.49 -10.05 15.25
N GLU A 19 15.29 -8.73 15.29
CA GLU A 19 14.87 -7.99 16.48
C GLU A 19 13.36 -7.77 16.41
N GLU A 20 12.69 -7.84 17.55
CA GLU A 20 11.28 -7.49 17.65
C GLU A 20 11.07 -6.03 17.23
N GLY A 21 10.11 -5.76 16.37
CA GLY A 21 9.87 -4.42 15.84
C GLY A 21 10.79 -4.02 14.69
N SER A 22 11.48 -4.96 14.05
CA SER A 22 12.34 -4.66 12.90
C SER A 22 11.93 -5.42 11.64
N VAL A 23 12.27 -4.83 10.50
CA VAL A 23 12.13 -5.43 9.17
C VAL A 23 13.44 -5.28 8.43
N VAL A 24 13.89 -6.33 7.78
CA VAL A 24 15.11 -6.36 6.96
C VAL A 24 14.72 -6.30 5.49
N ALA A 25 15.38 -5.43 4.75
CA ALA A 25 15.27 -5.34 3.31
C ALA A 25 16.61 -5.65 2.66
N ASP A 26 16.64 -6.67 1.81
CA ASP A 26 17.81 -7.02 0.99
C ASP A 26 17.51 -6.63 -0.46
N ALA A 27 18.40 -5.85 -1.07
CA ALA A 27 18.28 -5.40 -2.45
C ALA A 27 19.55 -5.67 -3.24
N SER A 28 19.41 -6.08 -4.50
CA SER A 28 20.50 -6.15 -5.47
C SER A 28 20.34 -5.04 -6.48
N LEU A 29 21.35 -4.21 -6.61
CA LEU A 29 21.40 -3.07 -7.52
C LEU A 29 22.41 -3.35 -8.61
N THR A 30 22.05 -3.09 -9.85
CA THR A 30 22.95 -3.19 -11.01
C THR A 30 23.08 -1.81 -11.65
N ALA A 31 24.29 -1.35 -11.87
CA ALA A 31 24.60 -0.10 -12.57
C ALA A 31 25.72 -0.33 -13.57
N PHE A 32 25.81 0.52 -14.61
CA PHE A 32 26.89 0.41 -15.60
C PHE A 32 27.97 1.46 -15.34
N ASN A 33 29.21 1.00 -15.10
CA ASN A 33 30.37 1.87 -15.01
C ASN A 33 30.82 2.30 -16.42
N THR A 34 30.61 3.56 -16.75
CA THR A 34 31.05 4.14 -18.04
C THR A 34 32.51 4.58 -18.05
N LEU A 35 33.18 4.57 -16.89
CA LEU A 35 34.53 5.07 -16.74
C LEU A 35 35.57 3.96 -16.94
N PRO A 36 36.74 4.28 -17.47
CA PRO A 36 37.83 3.29 -17.63
C PRO A 36 38.67 3.12 -16.34
N ILE A 37 37.98 2.99 -15.20
CA ILE A 37 38.62 2.83 -13.90
C ILE A 37 38.25 1.50 -13.27
N GLN A 38 39.18 0.91 -12.57
CA GLN A 38 38.96 -0.20 -11.66
C GLN A 38 39.08 0.31 -10.22
N LEU A 39 38.15 -0.08 -9.36
CA LEU A 39 38.12 0.37 -7.98
C LEU A 39 37.43 -0.69 -7.12
N ASP A 40 38.04 -0.98 -5.98
CA ASP A 40 37.42 -1.77 -4.92
C ASP A 40 36.89 -0.81 -3.86
N ILE A 41 35.55 -0.84 -3.65
CA ILE A 41 34.88 0.00 -2.67
C ILE A 41 34.59 -0.90 -1.46
N PRO A 42 35.05 -0.55 -0.26
CA PRO A 42 34.74 -1.32 0.94
C PRO A 42 33.26 -1.25 1.28
N GLU A 43 32.81 -2.04 2.22
CA GLU A 43 31.48 -1.92 2.80
C GLU A 43 31.22 -0.48 3.24
N LEU A 44 30.06 0.05 2.85
CA LEU A 44 29.64 1.41 3.16
C LEU A 44 28.32 1.39 3.92
N SER A 45 28.22 2.21 4.96
CA SER A 45 26.97 2.40 5.71
C SER A 45 26.25 3.68 5.31
N PHE A 46 24.95 3.61 5.20
CA PHE A 46 24.09 4.70 4.77
C PHE A 46 22.86 4.85 5.67
N ASP A 47 22.42 6.09 5.82
CA ASP A 47 21.12 6.44 6.37
C ASP A 47 20.15 6.60 5.20
N LEU A 48 19.00 5.92 5.25
CA LEU A 48 17.88 6.11 4.32
C LEU A 48 16.87 7.04 4.96
N LEU A 49 16.58 8.15 4.29
CA LEU A 49 15.72 9.19 4.80
C LEU A 49 14.57 9.46 3.81
N VAL A 50 13.48 9.96 4.32
CA VAL A 50 12.35 10.46 3.53
C VAL A 50 12.05 11.90 3.90
N ALA A 51 11.38 12.62 2.99
CA ALA A 51 10.92 13.97 3.29
C ALA A 51 9.89 13.94 4.43
N GLY A 52 10.05 14.83 5.38
CA GLY A 52 9.07 15.10 6.43
C GLY A 52 7.87 15.90 5.92
N CYS A 53 7.16 16.53 6.85
CA CYS A 53 6.06 17.42 6.51
C CYS A 53 6.53 18.67 5.75
N ASP A 54 7.72 19.14 6.03
CA ASP A 54 8.41 20.18 5.28
C ASP A 54 9.47 19.52 4.37
N VAL A 55 9.62 20.05 3.16
CA VAL A 55 10.51 19.46 2.12
C VAL A 55 11.99 19.45 2.54
N ASP A 56 12.38 20.37 3.41
CA ASP A 56 13.76 20.48 3.91
C ASP A 56 14.01 19.61 5.16
N ASP A 57 12.95 19.04 5.73
CA ASP A 57 13.05 18.13 6.88
C ASP A 57 13.15 16.69 6.40
N LEU A 58 14.22 16.01 6.80
CA LEU A 58 14.48 14.62 6.41
C LEU A 58 14.44 13.70 7.63
N ILE A 59 13.56 12.72 7.59
CA ILE A 59 13.32 11.75 8.65
C ILE A 59 14.05 10.45 8.33
N LEU A 60 14.82 9.94 9.29
CA LEU A 60 15.49 8.64 9.19
C LEU A 60 14.46 7.50 9.23
N VAL A 61 14.53 6.62 8.23
CA VAL A 61 13.64 5.44 8.11
C VAL A 61 14.40 4.14 8.32
N ALA A 62 15.61 4.04 7.78
CA ALA A 62 16.39 2.82 7.84
C ALA A 62 17.88 3.10 7.85
N ASP A 63 18.62 2.20 8.48
CA ASP A 63 20.05 2.05 8.32
C ASP A 63 20.31 1.02 7.22
N ALA A 64 21.24 1.29 6.32
CA ALA A 64 21.59 0.38 5.23
C ALA A 64 23.11 0.23 5.10
N ALA A 65 23.53 -0.92 4.65
CA ALA A 65 24.94 -1.18 4.33
C ALA A 65 25.06 -1.89 2.98
N THR A 66 26.12 -1.56 2.25
CA THR A 66 26.50 -2.33 1.05
C THR A 66 27.50 -3.43 1.43
N SER A 67 27.53 -4.48 0.65
CA SER A 67 28.72 -5.35 0.60
C SER A 67 29.88 -4.62 -0.07
N GLU A 68 31.08 -5.22 -0.04
CA GLU A 68 32.20 -4.77 -0.86
C GLU A 68 31.81 -4.76 -2.35
N ILE A 69 32.12 -3.67 -3.05
CA ILE A 69 31.75 -3.48 -4.45
C ILE A 69 33.01 -3.46 -5.32
N HIS A 70 33.09 -4.38 -6.28
CA HIS A 70 34.14 -4.41 -7.27
C HIS A 70 33.70 -3.68 -8.54
N VAL A 71 34.37 -2.59 -8.85
CA VAL A 71 34.13 -1.80 -10.06
C VAL A 71 35.17 -2.12 -11.10
N GLU A 72 34.79 -2.70 -12.22
CA GLU A 72 35.64 -2.91 -13.37
C GLU A 72 35.44 -1.84 -14.45
N PRO A 73 36.44 -1.58 -15.32
CA PRO A 73 36.30 -0.61 -16.39
C PRO A 73 35.19 -0.99 -17.39
N GLN A 74 34.28 -0.07 -17.68
CA GLN A 74 33.25 -0.21 -18.71
C GLN A 74 32.43 -1.51 -18.59
N SER A 75 32.08 -1.88 -17.38
CA SER A 75 31.32 -3.09 -17.05
C SER A 75 30.10 -2.82 -16.20
N GLU A 76 29.26 -3.82 -16.06
CA GLU A 76 28.22 -3.82 -15.03
C GLU A 76 28.84 -3.94 -13.65
N VAL A 77 28.25 -3.20 -12.71
CA VAL A 77 28.63 -3.19 -11.30
C VAL A 77 27.40 -3.64 -10.52
N ASP A 78 27.56 -4.72 -9.78
CA ASP A 78 26.55 -5.23 -8.87
C ASP A 78 26.87 -4.79 -7.44
N ALA A 79 25.85 -4.31 -6.75
CA ALA A 79 25.91 -3.93 -5.34
C ALA A 79 24.78 -4.61 -4.57
N GLU A 80 25.14 -5.38 -3.56
CA GLU A 80 24.20 -5.91 -2.60
C GLU A 80 24.03 -4.89 -1.47
N VAL A 81 22.79 -4.56 -1.15
CA VAL A 81 22.41 -3.61 -0.09
C VAL A 81 21.53 -4.32 0.90
N LYS A 82 21.86 -4.20 2.18
CA LYS A 82 21.04 -4.68 3.27
C LYS A 82 20.61 -3.50 4.13
N GLY A 83 19.29 -3.32 4.25
CA GLY A 83 18.69 -2.28 5.09
C GLY A 83 17.97 -2.89 6.30
N VAL A 84 17.99 -2.17 7.41
CA VAL A 84 17.22 -2.50 8.61
C VAL A 84 16.32 -1.32 8.92
N ILE A 85 15.03 -1.56 8.83
CA ILE A 85 13.98 -0.63 9.24
C ILE A 85 13.60 -1.03 10.66
N ARG A 86 13.68 -0.09 11.60
CA ARG A 86 13.24 -0.28 12.97
C ARG A 86 11.85 0.33 13.14
N GLU A 87 11.34 0.32 14.36
CA GLU A 87 10.07 0.95 14.71
C GLU A 87 10.00 2.37 14.13
N LEU A 88 8.90 2.64 13.43
CA LEU A 88 8.72 3.93 12.75
C LEU A 88 8.46 5.04 13.79
N SER A 89 9.13 6.17 13.61
CA SER A 89 8.96 7.31 14.51
C SER A 89 7.58 7.99 14.35
N ASP A 90 7.13 8.66 15.39
CA ASP A 90 5.90 9.46 15.35
C ASP A 90 5.98 10.56 14.27
N ASP A 91 7.18 11.17 14.07
CA ASP A 91 7.40 12.18 13.02
C ASP A 91 7.10 11.64 11.60
N LEU A 92 7.25 10.34 11.40
CA LEU A 92 6.96 9.68 10.12
C LEU A 92 5.49 9.28 9.98
N THR A 93 4.83 8.93 11.09
CA THR A 93 3.50 8.33 11.12
C THR A 93 2.38 9.29 11.52
N ASP A 94 2.69 10.39 12.20
CA ASP A 94 1.72 11.41 12.57
C ASP A 94 1.36 12.30 11.36
N ALA A 95 0.09 12.72 11.33
CA ALA A 95 -0.40 13.60 10.28
C ALA A 95 0.31 14.96 10.29
N CYS A 96 0.67 15.44 9.11
CA CYS A 96 1.30 16.76 8.95
C CYS A 96 0.37 17.90 9.36
N PRO A 97 0.91 19.03 9.83
CA PRO A 97 0.12 20.24 10.10
C PRO A 97 -0.72 20.60 8.88
N HIS A 98 -2.02 20.79 9.08
CA HIS A 98 -2.99 21.11 8.01
C HIS A 98 -3.21 20.05 6.94
N SER A 99 -2.85 18.81 7.21
CA SER A 99 -3.05 17.64 6.33
C SER A 99 -3.55 16.46 7.15
N ASP A 100 -4.36 15.60 6.52
CA ASP A 100 -4.76 14.31 7.10
C ASP A 100 -3.76 13.19 6.76
N SER A 101 -2.64 13.53 6.11
CA SER A 101 -1.63 12.58 5.66
C SER A 101 -0.31 12.79 6.40
N SER A 102 0.32 11.69 6.80
CA SER A 102 1.67 11.66 7.34
C SER A 102 2.72 11.64 6.22
N PRO A 103 4.01 11.90 6.51
CA PRO A 103 5.10 11.71 5.56
C PRO A 103 5.13 10.29 4.98
N LEU A 104 4.88 9.27 5.79
CA LEU A 104 4.79 7.88 5.36
C LEU A 104 3.59 7.64 4.43
N ASP A 105 2.42 8.20 4.74
CA ASP A 105 1.24 8.11 3.87
C ASP A 105 1.54 8.66 2.47
N MET A 106 2.22 9.80 2.39
CA MET A 106 2.58 10.43 1.12
C MET A 106 3.57 9.57 0.32
N LEU A 107 4.57 9.01 0.98
CA LEU A 107 5.55 8.11 0.36
C LEU A 107 4.87 6.84 -0.19
N LEU A 108 4.06 6.19 0.66
CA LEU A 108 3.36 4.95 0.31
C LEU A 108 2.32 5.17 -0.79
N LYS A 109 1.63 6.31 -0.78
CA LYS A 109 0.68 6.66 -1.82
C LYS A 109 1.37 6.72 -3.19
N SER A 110 2.45 7.48 -3.32
CA SER A 110 3.22 7.55 -4.59
C SER A 110 3.70 6.17 -5.01
N PHE A 111 4.28 5.40 -4.08
CA PHE A 111 4.78 4.06 -4.36
C PHE A 111 3.67 3.12 -4.86
N MET A 112 2.50 3.09 -4.20
CA MET A 112 1.39 2.21 -4.54
C MET A 112 0.71 2.54 -5.87
N HIS A 113 0.77 3.81 -6.30
CA HIS A 113 0.25 4.23 -7.60
C HIS A 113 1.26 4.08 -8.74
N GLY A 114 2.41 3.44 -8.48
CA GLY A 114 3.45 3.23 -9.50
C GLY A 114 4.27 4.48 -9.81
N GLU A 115 4.10 5.56 -9.05
CA GLU A 115 4.90 6.77 -9.16
C GLU A 115 6.23 6.61 -8.42
N PRO A 116 7.34 7.20 -8.91
CA PRO A 116 8.60 7.14 -8.20
C PRO A 116 8.50 7.82 -6.83
N ALA A 117 8.76 7.07 -5.77
CA ALA A 117 8.88 7.60 -4.42
C ALA A 117 10.29 8.16 -4.21
N MET A 118 10.43 9.36 -3.70
CA MET A 118 11.74 9.96 -3.48
C MET A 118 12.31 9.54 -2.12
N ILE A 119 13.44 8.86 -2.15
CA ILE A 119 14.22 8.48 -0.97
C ILE A 119 15.53 9.28 -0.98
N TYR A 120 15.98 9.70 0.17
CA TYR A 120 17.25 10.41 0.32
C TYR A 120 18.26 9.47 0.98
N VAL A 121 19.44 9.37 0.39
CA VAL A 121 20.54 8.53 0.87
C VAL A 121 21.67 9.42 1.32
N ARG A 122 22.12 9.21 2.55
CA ARG A 122 23.26 9.93 3.16
C ARG A 122 24.21 8.90 3.78
N GLY A 123 25.51 9.11 3.67
CA GLY A 123 26.45 8.25 4.36
C GLY A 123 26.26 8.31 5.87
N SER A 124 26.30 7.18 6.56
CA SER A 124 26.13 7.16 8.00
C SER A 124 27.32 7.82 8.70
N SER A 125 27.02 8.64 9.70
CA SER A 125 28.04 9.26 10.56
C SER A 125 28.61 8.27 11.61
N ASN A 126 27.87 7.19 11.88
CA ASN A 126 28.24 6.11 12.80
C ASN A 126 28.12 4.75 12.09
N PRO A 127 29.05 4.44 11.17
CA PRO A 127 28.95 3.21 10.40
C PRO A 127 29.18 1.99 11.32
N ASP A 128 28.30 0.98 11.16
CA ASP A 128 28.50 -0.35 11.77
C ASP A 128 29.45 -1.24 10.95
N THR A 129 30.11 -0.67 9.94
CA THR A 129 31.06 -1.34 9.05
C THR A 129 32.48 -0.86 9.28
N ASP A 130 33.48 -1.60 8.77
CA ASP A 130 34.89 -1.23 8.80
C ASP A 130 35.24 -0.07 7.84
N THR A 131 34.27 0.75 7.48
CA THR A 131 34.45 1.90 6.61
C THR A 131 35.45 2.88 7.22
N PRO A 132 36.56 3.25 6.52
CA PRO A 132 37.50 4.22 7.00
C PRO A 132 36.83 5.55 7.36
N LYS A 133 37.18 6.09 8.53
CA LYS A 133 36.51 7.30 9.07
C LYS A 133 36.49 8.48 8.10
N TRP A 134 37.54 8.69 7.32
CA TRP A 134 37.61 9.79 6.35
C TRP A 134 36.57 9.63 5.20
N ILE A 135 36.25 8.38 4.84
CA ILE A 135 35.19 8.10 3.86
C ILE A 135 33.83 8.43 4.48
N SER A 136 33.57 7.95 5.71
CA SER A 136 32.29 8.24 6.42
C SER A 136 32.09 9.75 6.61
N ASP A 137 33.17 10.50 6.97
CA ASP A 137 33.11 11.95 7.16
C ASP A 137 32.71 12.68 5.83
N ILE A 138 33.20 12.20 4.69
CA ILE A 138 32.84 12.77 3.38
C ILE A 138 31.40 12.39 3.01
N LEU A 139 31.04 11.10 3.10
CA LEU A 139 29.74 10.60 2.68
C LEU A 139 28.60 11.15 3.56
N SER A 140 28.82 11.33 4.86
CA SER A 140 27.82 11.90 5.78
C SER A 140 27.52 13.38 5.50
N SER A 141 28.40 14.09 4.79
CA SER A 141 28.17 15.46 4.38
C SER A 141 27.34 15.62 3.10
N VAL A 142 27.06 14.51 2.41
CA VAL A 142 26.35 14.50 1.12
C VAL A 142 25.04 13.74 1.27
N THR A 143 23.94 14.40 0.89
CA THR A 143 22.61 13.76 0.80
C THR A 143 22.19 13.72 -0.68
N LEU A 144 21.88 12.55 -1.17
CA LEU A 144 21.50 12.32 -2.56
C LEU A 144 20.03 11.93 -2.66
N PRO A 145 19.20 12.63 -3.44
CA PRO A 145 17.86 12.17 -3.76
C PRO A 145 17.93 11.00 -4.74
N VAL A 146 17.30 9.89 -4.40
CA VAL A 146 17.25 8.67 -5.19
C VAL A 146 15.79 8.35 -5.49
N PRO A 147 15.36 8.37 -6.77
CA PRO A 147 14.01 7.98 -7.12
C PRO A 147 13.86 6.46 -6.98
N PHE A 148 13.12 6.03 -5.97
CA PHE A 148 12.77 4.62 -5.80
C PHE A 148 11.57 4.30 -6.72
N PRO A 149 11.69 3.32 -7.62
CA PRO A 149 10.62 3.03 -8.56
C PRO A 149 9.36 2.58 -7.82
N GLY A 150 8.25 3.26 -8.10
CA GLY A 150 6.95 2.86 -7.60
C GLY A 150 6.52 1.52 -8.19
N ARG A 151 5.68 0.81 -7.47
CA ARG A 151 5.07 -0.44 -7.93
C ARG A 151 3.56 -0.24 -7.89
N SER A 152 2.94 -0.20 -9.07
CA SER A 152 1.47 -0.20 -9.09
C SER A 152 0.97 -1.46 -8.38
N LEU A 153 0.08 -1.26 -7.43
CA LEU A 153 -0.62 -2.35 -6.75
C LEU A 153 -1.88 -2.76 -7.50
N ASP A 154 -2.04 -2.32 -8.76
CA ASP A 154 -3.11 -2.77 -9.64
C ASP A 154 -3.08 -4.29 -9.74
N GLY A 155 -4.19 -4.94 -9.40
CA GLY A 155 -4.28 -6.38 -9.35
C GLY A 155 -3.74 -7.04 -8.06
N LEU A 156 -3.28 -6.28 -7.05
CA LEU A 156 -3.00 -6.83 -5.74
C LEU A 156 -4.27 -7.40 -5.12
N ILE A 157 -5.38 -6.70 -5.27
CA ILE A 157 -6.70 -7.23 -4.91
C ILE A 157 -7.15 -8.17 -6.02
N ARG A 158 -7.07 -9.47 -5.74
CA ARG A 158 -7.42 -10.54 -6.70
C ARG A 158 -8.90 -10.80 -6.76
N ASN A 159 -9.58 -10.59 -5.67
CA ASN A 159 -11.02 -10.78 -5.56
C ASN A 159 -11.60 -9.88 -4.49
N PHE A 160 -12.68 -9.20 -4.85
CA PHE A 160 -13.53 -8.47 -3.93
C PHE A 160 -14.94 -9.04 -4.03
N SER A 161 -15.52 -9.41 -2.92
CA SER A 161 -16.90 -9.90 -2.87
C SER A 161 -17.62 -9.36 -1.64
N LEU A 162 -18.91 -9.13 -1.80
CA LEU A 162 -19.83 -8.86 -0.71
C LEU A 162 -20.79 -10.05 -0.64
N THR A 163 -20.78 -10.73 0.49
CA THR A 163 -21.65 -11.90 0.76
C THR A 163 -22.71 -11.54 1.79
N ASP A 164 -23.78 -12.32 1.84
CA ASP A 164 -24.90 -12.09 2.75
C ASP A 164 -25.48 -10.66 2.65
N VAL A 165 -25.66 -10.21 1.39
CA VAL A 165 -26.12 -8.86 1.10
C VAL A 165 -27.61 -8.71 1.44
N HIS A 166 -27.91 -7.73 2.27
CA HIS A 166 -29.25 -7.33 2.62
C HIS A 166 -29.46 -5.86 2.24
N PHE A 167 -30.53 -5.61 1.49
CA PHE A 167 -31.00 -4.26 1.17
C PHE A 167 -32.17 -3.88 2.08
N THR A 168 -32.03 -2.78 2.77
CA THR A 168 -33.15 -2.14 3.49
C THR A 168 -33.63 -0.99 2.64
N MET A 169 -34.91 -1.01 2.29
CA MET A 169 -35.55 0.03 1.48
C MET A 169 -35.71 1.30 2.31
N PRO A 170 -35.71 2.49 1.67
CA PRO A 170 -35.98 3.74 2.36
C PRO A 170 -37.37 3.73 3.03
N ASP A 171 -37.50 4.40 4.16
CA ASP A 171 -38.82 4.67 4.74
C ASP A 171 -39.54 5.67 3.83
N PRO A 172 -40.71 5.30 3.27
CA PRO A 172 -41.47 6.19 2.38
C PRO A 172 -41.99 7.45 3.07
N PHE A 173 -41.92 7.52 4.40
CA PHE A 173 -42.33 8.67 5.21
C PHE A 173 -41.13 9.47 5.76
N ALA A 174 -39.87 9.05 5.48
CA ALA A 174 -38.69 9.79 5.89
C ALA A 174 -38.59 11.13 5.16
N GLU A 175 -38.17 12.16 5.87
CA GLU A 175 -37.86 13.46 5.26
C GLU A 175 -36.50 13.45 4.58
N PRO A 176 -36.29 14.27 3.52
CA PRO A 176 -34.99 14.39 2.89
C PRO A 176 -33.89 14.78 3.89
N GLY A 177 -32.86 13.94 4.03
CA GLY A 177 -31.77 14.11 5.00
C GLY A 177 -31.90 13.28 6.28
N ASP A 178 -33.02 12.58 6.46
CA ASP A 178 -33.13 11.57 7.52
C ASP A 178 -32.27 10.35 7.21
N PRO A 179 -31.69 9.70 8.24
CA PRO A 179 -30.87 8.47 8.04
C PRO A 179 -31.61 7.33 7.34
N ASP A 180 -32.97 7.34 7.37
CA ASP A 180 -33.80 6.31 6.77
C ASP A 180 -34.38 6.72 5.41
N ALA A 181 -33.99 7.89 4.87
CA ALA A 181 -34.41 8.37 3.55
C ALA A 181 -33.72 7.66 2.40
N ASP A 182 -32.51 7.12 2.64
CA ASP A 182 -31.71 6.40 1.64
C ASP A 182 -31.81 4.89 1.84
N PRO A 183 -31.76 4.09 0.75
CA PRO A 183 -31.63 2.66 0.88
C PRO A 183 -30.30 2.31 1.58
N LYS A 184 -30.30 1.25 2.38
CA LYS A 184 -29.10 0.81 3.12
C LYS A 184 -28.67 -0.57 2.67
N VAL A 185 -27.37 -0.81 2.76
CA VAL A 185 -26.74 -2.08 2.42
C VAL A 185 -26.04 -2.63 3.65
N SER A 186 -26.28 -3.90 3.94
CA SER A 186 -25.56 -4.67 4.96
C SER A 186 -24.98 -5.92 4.33
N GLY A 187 -23.87 -6.43 4.85
CA GLY A 187 -23.25 -7.66 4.34
C GLY A 187 -21.84 -7.90 4.90
N ASN A 188 -21.21 -8.94 4.40
CA ASN A 188 -19.82 -9.27 4.74
C ASN A 188 -18.92 -8.99 3.53
N ILE A 189 -18.01 -8.06 3.70
CA ILE A 189 -16.91 -7.79 2.75
C ILE A 189 -15.88 -8.89 2.88
N VAL A 190 -15.53 -9.52 1.77
CA VAL A 190 -14.43 -10.50 1.70
C VAL A 190 -13.49 -10.06 0.58
N VAL A 191 -12.27 -9.73 0.96
CA VAL A 191 -11.20 -9.32 0.03
C VAL A 191 -10.10 -10.37 0.03
N THR A 192 -9.62 -10.72 -1.14
CA THR A 192 -8.44 -11.56 -1.31
C THR A 192 -7.36 -10.74 -2.00
N ALA A 193 -6.28 -10.48 -1.30
CA ALA A 193 -5.13 -9.74 -1.82
C ALA A 193 -3.93 -10.69 -1.99
N GLY A 194 -3.17 -10.54 -3.07
CA GLY A 194 -1.89 -11.21 -3.25
C GLY A 194 -0.82 -10.56 -2.36
N VAL A 195 0.05 -11.35 -1.75
CA VAL A 195 1.23 -10.85 -1.06
C VAL A 195 2.44 -11.22 -1.93
N PRO A 196 3.14 -10.24 -2.51
CA PRO A 196 4.30 -10.52 -3.34
C PRO A 196 5.32 -11.41 -2.63
N ALA A 197 5.93 -12.35 -3.35
CA ALA A 197 6.88 -13.32 -2.78
C ALA A 197 8.12 -12.64 -2.17
N ASP A 198 8.44 -11.44 -2.62
CA ASP A 198 9.49 -10.57 -2.11
C ASP A 198 9.12 -9.82 -0.82
N MET A 199 7.85 -9.92 -0.37
CA MET A 199 7.33 -9.31 0.86
C MET A 199 6.95 -10.39 1.88
N ASN A 200 7.93 -10.91 2.59
CA ASN A 200 7.73 -11.97 3.58
C ASN A 200 7.79 -11.46 5.02
N PHE A 201 6.96 -10.47 5.33
CA PHE A 201 6.77 -9.97 6.70
C PHE A 201 5.29 -10.04 7.11
N GLY A 202 5.06 -10.02 8.43
CA GLY A 202 3.72 -10.12 9.00
C GLY A 202 2.89 -8.87 8.70
N ILE A 203 1.72 -9.06 8.05
CA ILE A 203 0.74 -8.01 7.79
C ILE A 203 -0.59 -8.46 8.38
N ASN A 204 -1.14 -7.68 9.30
CA ASN A 204 -2.45 -7.93 9.89
C ASN A 204 -3.37 -6.72 9.70
N VAL A 205 -4.43 -6.86 8.91
CA VAL A 205 -5.43 -5.82 8.69
C VAL A 205 -6.45 -5.87 9.82
N THR A 206 -6.59 -4.77 10.55
CA THR A 206 -7.45 -4.67 11.74
C THR A 206 -8.72 -3.86 11.51
N ASN A 207 -8.67 -2.89 10.61
CA ASN A 207 -9.80 -2.03 10.28
C ASN A 207 -9.74 -1.61 8.82
N LEU A 208 -10.91 -1.33 8.27
CA LEU A 208 -11.04 -0.72 6.95
C LEU A 208 -12.12 0.35 6.94
N LYS A 209 -12.00 1.29 6.02
CA LYS A 209 -13.08 2.15 5.56
C LYS A 209 -12.94 2.32 4.05
N ALA A 210 -14.04 2.59 3.36
CA ALA A 210 -14.05 2.61 1.90
C ALA A 210 -15.03 3.65 1.38
N SER A 211 -14.72 4.17 0.19
CA SER A 211 -15.66 4.85 -0.66
C SER A 211 -15.73 4.09 -1.99
N ALA A 212 -16.90 3.77 -2.45
CA ALA A 212 -17.09 2.90 -3.60
C ALA A 212 -18.19 3.42 -4.52
N ASP A 213 -17.91 3.43 -5.82
CA ASP A 213 -18.90 3.59 -6.86
C ASP A 213 -19.54 2.23 -7.17
N VAL A 214 -20.87 2.20 -7.16
CA VAL A 214 -21.66 1.02 -7.50
C VAL A 214 -22.15 1.15 -8.92
N LEU A 215 -21.86 0.15 -9.73
CA LEU A 215 -22.11 0.13 -11.15
C LEU A 215 -23.08 -1.00 -11.53
N TYR A 216 -24.01 -0.74 -12.43
CA TYR A 216 -24.80 -1.77 -13.07
C TYR A 216 -24.61 -1.72 -14.58
N LYS A 217 -24.16 -2.84 -15.17
CA LYS A 217 -23.80 -2.91 -16.60
C LYS A 217 -22.86 -1.77 -17.03
N SER A 218 -21.85 -1.50 -16.20
CA SER A 218 -20.85 -0.42 -16.36
C SER A 218 -21.42 1.01 -16.33
N LYS A 219 -22.63 1.21 -15.83
CA LYS A 219 -23.21 2.52 -15.60
C LYS A 219 -23.23 2.84 -14.12
N PRO A 220 -22.84 4.04 -13.69
CA PRO A 220 -22.92 4.43 -12.28
C PRO A 220 -24.37 4.36 -11.81
N MET A 221 -24.60 3.77 -10.66
CA MET A 221 -25.90 3.65 -10.03
C MET A 221 -25.95 4.45 -8.72
N GLY A 222 -24.89 4.40 -7.96
CA GLY A 222 -24.82 5.06 -6.67
C GLY A 222 -23.46 4.94 -6.02
N GLU A 223 -23.33 5.56 -4.86
CA GLU A 223 -22.11 5.58 -4.07
C GLU A 223 -22.35 4.98 -2.68
N LEU A 224 -21.44 4.14 -2.23
CA LEU A 224 -21.36 3.61 -0.88
C LEU A 224 -20.17 4.22 -0.16
N THR A 225 -20.41 4.85 1.01
CA THR A 225 -19.30 5.43 1.79
C THR A 225 -19.35 4.91 3.23
N LEU A 226 -18.33 4.14 3.59
CA LEU A 226 -18.03 3.71 4.96
C LEU A 226 -17.27 4.83 5.68
N LYS A 227 -17.98 5.79 6.26
CA LYS A 227 -17.39 6.96 6.93
C LYS A 227 -16.63 6.60 8.21
N LYS A 228 -16.97 5.49 8.85
CA LYS A 228 -16.35 5.01 10.11
C LYS A 228 -15.48 3.80 9.84
N TRP A 229 -14.41 3.68 10.62
CA TRP A 229 -13.59 2.49 10.61
C TRP A 229 -14.40 1.27 11.03
N GLN A 230 -14.50 0.29 10.13
CA GLN A 230 -15.09 -1.02 10.39
C GLN A 230 -13.99 -1.97 10.85
N HIS A 231 -14.32 -2.83 11.82
CA HIS A 231 -13.39 -3.88 12.24
C HIS A 231 -13.20 -4.88 11.10
N ALA A 232 -11.96 -5.26 10.87
CA ALA A 232 -11.59 -6.27 9.89
C ALA A 232 -10.70 -7.33 10.53
N ASN A 233 -10.79 -8.54 10.03
CA ASN A 233 -9.88 -9.64 10.36
C ASN A 233 -9.16 -10.05 9.09
N SER A 234 -7.86 -10.31 9.21
CA SER A 234 -7.09 -10.85 8.10
C SER A 234 -6.44 -12.17 8.44
N THR A 235 -6.35 -13.05 7.46
CA THR A 235 -5.67 -14.33 7.57
C THR A 235 -4.73 -14.51 6.38
N ARG A 236 -3.44 -14.72 6.66
CA ARG A 236 -2.46 -15.05 5.64
C ARG A 236 -2.57 -16.54 5.30
N ILE A 237 -2.66 -16.82 4.03
CA ILE A 237 -2.71 -18.17 3.46
C ILE A 237 -1.44 -18.31 2.62
N GLU A 238 -0.54 -19.18 3.08
CA GLU A 238 0.71 -19.43 2.36
C GLU A 238 0.43 -20.12 1.02
N GLY A 239 1.15 -19.68 -0.01
CA GLY A 239 1.12 -20.31 -1.33
C GLY A 239 1.69 -21.74 -1.29
N LYS A 240 1.26 -22.59 -2.20
CA LYS A 240 1.83 -23.93 -2.37
C LYS A 240 3.00 -23.85 -3.33
N ASP A 241 4.08 -24.58 -3.00
CA ASP A 241 5.22 -24.82 -3.91
C ASP A 241 5.87 -23.56 -4.52
N GLY A 242 5.94 -22.45 -3.76
CA GLY A 242 6.55 -21.21 -4.21
C GLY A 242 5.58 -20.23 -4.85
N ASP A 243 4.28 -20.51 -4.84
CA ASP A 243 3.26 -19.53 -5.18
C ASP A 243 3.21 -18.38 -4.17
N GLU A 244 2.76 -17.22 -4.61
CA GLU A 244 2.58 -16.05 -3.76
C GLU A 244 1.57 -16.34 -2.65
N ALA A 245 1.88 -15.87 -1.44
CA ALA A 245 0.93 -15.90 -0.33
C ALA A 245 -0.29 -15.02 -0.62
N THR A 246 -1.38 -15.33 0.02
CA THR A 246 -2.65 -14.61 -0.13
C THR A 246 -3.11 -14.09 1.23
N LEU A 247 -3.50 -12.83 1.30
CA LEU A 247 -4.13 -12.25 2.47
C LEU A 247 -5.65 -12.22 2.25
N ARG A 248 -6.38 -12.95 3.07
CA ARG A 248 -7.85 -12.90 3.11
C ARG A 248 -8.28 -11.95 4.21
N ILE A 249 -9.06 -10.93 3.83
CA ILE A 249 -9.56 -9.89 4.73
C ILE A 249 -11.07 -9.98 4.76
N GLU A 250 -11.64 -10.01 5.97
CA GLU A 250 -13.09 -10.09 6.19
C GLU A 250 -13.53 -8.94 7.10
N SER A 251 -14.62 -8.27 6.72
CA SER A 251 -15.23 -7.19 7.50
C SER A 251 -16.74 -7.23 7.35
N ARG A 252 -17.47 -7.03 8.45
CA ARG A 252 -18.92 -6.90 8.43
C ARG A 252 -19.31 -5.43 8.34
N VAL A 253 -20.22 -5.13 7.44
CA VAL A 253 -20.82 -3.81 7.29
C VAL A 253 -22.31 -3.87 7.55
N GLU A 254 -22.84 -2.88 8.26
CA GLU A 254 -24.25 -2.82 8.65
C GLU A 254 -24.79 -1.43 8.34
N ASP A 255 -25.97 -1.42 7.72
CA ASP A 255 -26.79 -0.22 7.46
C ASP A 255 -26.01 0.93 6.79
N VAL A 256 -25.17 0.59 5.80
CA VAL A 256 -24.44 1.59 5.03
C VAL A 256 -25.37 2.25 4.04
N PRO A 257 -25.56 3.58 4.09
CA PRO A 257 -26.41 4.28 3.14
C PRO A 257 -25.86 4.20 1.72
N LEU A 258 -26.71 3.85 0.77
CA LEU A 258 -26.43 3.89 -0.66
C LEU A 258 -26.97 5.21 -1.21
N ASN A 259 -26.08 6.14 -1.53
CA ASN A 259 -26.43 7.39 -2.20
C ASN A 259 -26.66 7.12 -3.69
N ILE A 260 -27.92 7.22 -4.13
CA ILE A 260 -28.31 6.95 -5.52
C ILE A 260 -27.92 8.16 -6.39
N THR A 261 -27.04 7.94 -7.36
CA THR A 261 -26.59 8.97 -8.31
C THR A 261 -27.36 8.94 -9.63
N ASP A 262 -27.93 7.76 -10.00
CA ASP A 262 -28.76 7.60 -11.19
C ASP A 262 -30.01 6.76 -10.85
N SER A 263 -31.15 7.44 -10.77
CA SER A 263 -32.44 6.82 -10.41
C SER A 263 -32.98 5.87 -11.48
N ASP A 264 -32.63 6.09 -12.75
CA ASP A 264 -33.10 5.23 -13.84
C ASP A 264 -32.38 3.89 -13.80
N VAL A 265 -31.01 3.93 -13.61
CA VAL A 265 -30.21 2.74 -13.45
C VAL A 265 -30.59 1.98 -12.17
N PHE A 266 -30.87 2.69 -11.07
CA PHE A 266 -31.35 2.06 -9.84
C PHE A 266 -32.70 1.37 -10.04
N SER A 267 -33.63 2.00 -10.77
CA SER A 267 -34.91 1.41 -11.11
C SER A 267 -34.78 0.15 -11.96
N ASP A 268 -33.83 0.13 -12.91
CA ASP A 268 -33.52 -1.06 -13.71
C ASP A 268 -33.01 -2.21 -12.83
N VAL A 269 -32.18 -1.91 -11.84
CA VAL A 269 -31.68 -2.90 -10.86
C VAL A 269 -32.81 -3.44 -10.01
N LEU A 270 -33.69 -2.56 -9.48
CA LEU A 270 -34.86 -3.00 -8.71
C LEU A 270 -35.82 -3.88 -9.54
N GLN A 271 -36.05 -3.52 -10.80
CA GLN A 271 -36.82 -4.35 -11.71
C GLN A 271 -36.20 -5.73 -11.92
N ALA A 272 -34.92 -5.77 -12.15
CA ALA A 272 -34.17 -7.02 -12.31
C ALA A 272 -34.21 -7.89 -11.03
N LEU A 273 -34.09 -7.29 -9.84
CA LEU A 273 -34.17 -7.99 -8.56
C LEU A 273 -35.58 -8.48 -8.22
N LEU A 274 -36.62 -7.70 -8.53
CA LEU A 274 -37.99 -8.03 -8.14
C LEU A 274 -38.66 -8.99 -9.13
N PHE A 275 -38.42 -8.82 -10.42
CA PHE A 275 -39.12 -9.52 -11.49
C PHE A 275 -38.23 -10.41 -12.35
N GLY A 276 -36.90 -10.30 -12.22
CA GLY A 276 -35.94 -11.16 -12.90
C GLY A 276 -35.79 -12.52 -12.20
N ASP A 277 -35.45 -13.53 -12.98
CA ASP A 277 -35.14 -14.88 -12.47
C ASP A 277 -33.63 -15.10 -12.25
N GLU A 278 -32.81 -14.12 -12.64
CA GLU A 278 -31.33 -14.22 -12.62
C GLU A 278 -30.74 -13.41 -11.47
N THR A 279 -29.56 -13.79 -11.05
CA THR A 279 -28.72 -13.02 -10.10
C THR A 279 -28.31 -11.71 -10.76
N VAL A 280 -28.52 -10.59 -10.11
CA VAL A 280 -28.06 -9.27 -10.57
C VAL A 280 -26.59 -9.10 -10.17
N GLU A 281 -25.73 -8.86 -11.14
CA GLU A 281 -24.30 -8.58 -10.91
C GLU A 281 -24.08 -7.05 -10.89
N LEU A 282 -23.60 -6.54 -9.75
CA LEU A 282 -23.18 -5.15 -9.59
C LEU A 282 -21.66 -5.06 -9.65
N GLY A 283 -21.14 -4.07 -10.36
CA GLY A 283 -19.71 -3.71 -10.31
C GLY A 283 -19.42 -2.79 -9.13
N ILE A 284 -18.24 -2.87 -8.59
CA ILE A 284 -17.73 -1.98 -7.54
C ILE A 284 -16.36 -1.47 -8.00
N ASP A 285 -16.19 -0.15 -7.88
CA ASP A 285 -14.92 0.55 -8.01
C ASP A 285 -14.70 1.37 -6.74
N ALA A 286 -13.67 1.05 -5.97
CA ALA A 286 -13.52 1.57 -4.61
C ALA A 286 -12.08 2.01 -4.31
N GLY A 287 -11.97 3.08 -3.51
CA GLY A 287 -10.78 3.43 -2.75
C GLY A 287 -10.95 2.97 -1.29
N VAL A 288 -10.02 2.18 -0.81
CA VAL A 288 -10.08 1.58 0.52
C VAL A 288 -8.94 2.07 1.39
N ASP A 289 -9.26 2.65 2.56
CA ASP A 289 -8.28 2.90 3.60
C ASP A 289 -8.23 1.69 4.53
N ILE A 290 -7.05 1.22 4.87
CA ILE A 290 -6.86 0.09 5.78
C ILE A 290 -5.90 0.43 6.92
N LYS A 291 -6.21 -0.05 8.13
CA LYS A 291 -5.29 -0.06 9.26
C LYS A 291 -4.62 -1.41 9.31
N VAL A 292 -3.31 -1.41 9.26
CA VAL A 292 -2.49 -2.61 9.32
C VAL A 292 -1.57 -2.58 10.53
N VAL A 293 -1.32 -3.73 11.10
CA VAL A 293 -0.31 -3.96 12.14
C VAL A 293 0.77 -4.83 11.53
N THR A 294 2.00 -4.36 11.60
CA THR A 294 3.21 -5.04 11.12
C THR A 294 4.25 -5.10 12.24
N ALA A 295 5.38 -5.72 12.00
CA ALA A 295 6.53 -5.65 12.91
C ALA A 295 6.97 -4.21 13.20
N LEU A 296 6.83 -3.30 12.23
CA LEU A 296 7.21 -1.88 12.35
C LEU A 296 6.21 -1.03 13.15
N GLY A 297 5.08 -1.61 13.56
CA GLY A 297 4.02 -0.91 14.27
C GLY A 297 2.72 -0.84 13.47
N LYS A 298 1.90 0.19 13.80
CA LYS A 298 0.59 0.42 13.18
C LYS A 298 0.73 1.40 12.02
N LEU A 299 0.23 1.02 10.86
CA LEU A 299 0.24 1.83 9.65
C LEU A 299 -1.17 2.05 9.14
N ILE A 300 -1.37 3.14 8.42
CA ILE A 300 -2.60 3.40 7.67
C ILE A 300 -2.21 3.48 6.20
N LEU A 301 -2.74 2.55 5.39
CA LEU A 301 -2.63 2.65 3.93
C LEU A 301 -3.90 3.30 3.42
N LYS A 302 -3.77 4.38 2.67
CA LYS A 302 -4.90 5.16 2.14
C LYS A 302 -5.06 4.95 0.65
N ASP A 303 -6.31 5.01 0.21
CA ASP A 303 -6.68 5.02 -1.20
C ASP A 303 -6.16 3.78 -1.96
N VAL A 304 -6.24 2.60 -1.32
CA VAL A 304 -5.89 1.33 -1.97
C VAL A 304 -6.98 0.99 -2.97
N PRO A 305 -6.66 0.88 -4.28
CA PRO A 305 -7.66 0.61 -5.29
C PRO A 305 -8.22 -0.81 -5.17
N ALA A 306 -9.54 -0.94 -5.26
CA ALA A 306 -10.25 -2.21 -5.20
C ALA A 306 -11.39 -2.24 -6.22
N GLU A 307 -11.33 -3.19 -7.13
CA GLU A 307 -12.38 -3.45 -8.10
C GLU A 307 -12.99 -4.83 -7.87
N GLY A 308 -14.29 -4.96 -8.13
CA GLY A 308 -14.94 -6.25 -7.94
C GLY A 308 -16.34 -6.31 -8.49
N LYS A 309 -16.93 -7.50 -8.34
CA LYS A 309 -18.31 -7.78 -8.74
C LYS A 309 -19.07 -8.44 -7.60
N ILE A 310 -20.28 -7.95 -7.36
CA ILE A 310 -21.14 -8.40 -6.30
C ILE A 310 -22.38 -9.04 -6.90
N PRO A 311 -22.57 -10.35 -6.70
CA PRO A 311 -23.79 -11.01 -7.05
C PRO A 311 -24.88 -10.73 -5.99
N VAL A 312 -25.91 -10.02 -6.39
CA VAL A 312 -27.08 -9.73 -5.54
C VAL A 312 -28.21 -10.67 -5.93
N LYS A 313 -28.71 -11.42 -4.94
CA LYS A 313 -29.83 -12.33 -5.11
C LYS A 313 -31.12 -11.70 -4.58
N ARG A 314 -32.22 -12.14 -5.13
CA ARG A 314 -33.57 -11.80 -4.66
C ARG A 314 -33.69 -12.15 -3.16
N PRO A 315 -34.17 -11.23 -2.31
CA PRO A 315 -34.50 -11.60 -0.93
C PRO A 315 -35.59 -12.68 -0.95
N TYR A 316 -35.32 -13.80 -0.30
CA TYR A 316 -36.34 -14.81 -0.05
C TYR A 316 -37.28 -14.27 1.04
N TYR A 317 -38.53 -14.06 0.69
CA TYR A 317 -39.61 -13.81 1.64
C TYR A 317 -40.14 -15.13 2.20
#